data_0fa64ca4b2d36ac960fa19df6e7ae696
#
_entry.id   0fa64ca4b2d36ac960fa19df6e7ae696
#
_cell.length_a   1.000
_cell.length_b   1.000
_cell.length_c   1.000
_cell.angle_alpha   90.00
_cell.angle_beta   90.00
_cell.angle_gamma   90.00
#
_symmetry.space_group_name_H-M   'P 1'
#
loop_
_entity.id
_entity.type
_entity.pdbx_description
1 polymer ?
#
loop_
_entity_poly.entity_id
_entity_poly.type
_entity_poly.pdbx_seq_one_letter_code
_entity_poly.pdbx_strand_id
1 'polypeptide(L)'
;LPCQNYRLSTFNNLRYGVRALGSASGKTFGIDTAVFNNTLTGVYTSQVDHFSITRSLFNVLPSGQAPDHLGGIYVDGNAFGFQIEENHFTGNYIPGPFGGPLHIGITFNQTGPFANELYNNTFEQLNIATLSMNQNRDQLGTVGLCIKCNNYVGNEYDIVAAYDDQQYAWGGIATHQGSAAASPDAPSGNRFSWANNPNTPYSDIYNQGGRIFYYYHAVEDQTLS
;
A
#
# COMPACT_ATOMS: atom_id res chain seq x y z
N LEU A 1 -28.75 12.82 -20.87
CA LEU A 1 -27.65 13.55 -21.50
C LEU A 1 -26.37 13.02 -20.92
N PRO A 2 -25.39 12.53 -21.71
CA PRO A 2 -24.12 12.16 -21.18
C PRO A 2 -23.44 13.43 -20.63
N CYS A 3 -22.88 13.33 -19.42
CA CYS A 3 -22.03 14.37 -18.86
C CYS A 3 -20.78 14.51 -19.75
N GLN A 4 -20.73 15.52 -20.59
CA GLN A 4 -19.64 15.70 -21.57
C GLN A 4 -18.36 16.34 -21.00
N ASN A 5 -18.35 16.72 -19.73
CA ASN A 5 -17.17 17.32 -19.07
C ASN A 5 -16.97 16.71 -17.69
N TYR A 6 -16.33 15.55 -17.64
CA TYR A 6 -15.84 15.01 -16.38
C TYR A 6 -14.67 15.88 -15.89
N ARG A 7 -14.84 16.51 -14.73
CA ARG A 7 -13.74 17.10 -13.99
C ARG A 7 -13.32 16.11 -12.92
N LEU A 8 -12.02 15.88 -12.80
CA LEU A 8 -11.47 15.10 -11.70
C LEU A 8 -11.87 15.74 -10.37
N SER A 9 -12.34 14.93 -9.44
CA SER A 9 -12.52 15.40 -8.07
C SER A 9 -11.15 15.67 -7.46
N THR A 10 -10.92 16.89 -6.98
CA THR A 10 -9.62 17.29 -6.46
C THR A 10 -9.73 17.68 -4.99
N PHE A 11 -8.92 17.07 -4.16
CA PHE A 11 -8.80 17.31 -2.73
C PHE A 11 -7.47 18.04 -2.47
N ASN A 12 -7.50 19.30 -2.04
CA ASN A 12 -6.29 20.10 -1.87
C ASN A 12 -6.18 20.68 -0.47
N ASN A 13 -4.96 20.65 0.10
CA ASN A 13 -4.63 21.32 1.37
C ASN A 13 -5.54 20.88 2.54
N LEU A 14 -5.81 19.60 2.65
CA LEU A 14 -6.67 19.03 3.66
C LEU A 14 -5.87 18.15 4.63
N ARG A 15 -6.32 18.07 5.89
CA ARG A 15 -5.80 17.04 6.81
C ARG A 15 -6.17 15.65 6.33
N TYR A 16 -7.43 15.46 5.93
CA TYR A 16 -7.93 14.26 5.27
C TYR A 16 -8.67 14.65 4.00
N GLY A 17 -8.30 14.09 2.87
CA GLY A 17 -9.08 14.23 1.65
C GLY A 17 -10.43 13.53 1.81
N VAL A 18 -10.41 12.26 2.22
CA VAL A 18 -11.58 11.48 2.60
C VAL A 18 -11.32 10.80 3.94
N ARG A 19 -12.30 10.83 4.84
CA ARG A 19 -12.28 10.09 6.09
C ARG A 19 -13.52 9.23 6.22
N ALA A 20 -13.37 7.92 6.14
CA ALA A 20 -14.45 6.95 6.26
C ALA A 20 -14.30 6.16 7.56
N LEU A 21 -15.35 6.16 8.38
CA LEU A 21 -15.39 5.42 9.63
C LEU A 21 -16.55 4.43 9.57
N GLY A 22 -16.24 3.17 9.67
CA GLY A 22 -17.21 2.08 9.74
C GLY A 22 -17.50 1.71 11.18
N SER A 23 -18.66 1.18 11.40
CA SER A 23 -18.99 0.35 12.57
C SER A 23 -19.62 -0.89 12.02
N ALA A 24 -18.93 -1.98 12.03
CA ALA A 24 -19.36 -3.40 11.90
C ALA A 24 -20.60 -3.76 11.01
N SER A 25 -21.12 -2.91 10.17
CA SER A 25 -22.34 -3.22 9.41
C SER A 25 -22.38 -2.58 8.03
N GLY A 26 -21.71 -3.24 7.06
CA GLY A 26 -22.09 -3.15 5.65
C GLY A 26 -22.04 -1.78 4.97
N LYS A 27 -21.35 -0.79 5.54
CA LYS A 27 -21.14 0.50 4.87
C LYS A 27 -19.92 0.39 3.98
N THR A 28 -20.09 0.78 2.75
CA THR A 28 -19.01 0.85 1.76
C THR A 28 -18.93 2.23 1.14
N PHE A 29 -17.83 2.54 0.50
CA PHE A 29 -17.66 3.73 -0.33
C PHE A 29 -16.79 3.41 -1.54
N GLY A 30 -16.86 4.24 -2.55
CA GLY A 30 -16.00 4.15 -3.72
C GLY A 30 -15.38 5.50 -4.04
N ILE A 31 -14.11 5.49 -4.39
CA ILE A 31 -13.37 6.62 -4.94
C ILE A 31 -12.81 6.16 -6.28
N ASP A 32 -13.15 6.87 -7.32
CA ASP A 32 -12.65 6.59 -8.65
C ASP A 32 -12.21 7.87 -9.34
N THR A 33 -11.01 7.85 -9.90
CA THR A 33 -10.49 8.95 -10.71
C THR A 33 -10.48 10.28 -9.94
N ALA A 34 -9.82 10.30 -8.77
CA ALA A 34 -9.65 11.48 -7.93
C ALA A 34 -8.19 11.92 -7.84
N VAL A 35 -7.96 13.17 -7.45
CA VAL A 35 -6.61 13.75 -7.23
C VAL A 35 -6.50 14.27 -5.81
N PHE A 36 -5.51 13.80 -5.09
CA PHE A 36 -5.19 14.23 -3.72
C PHE A 36 -3.88 15.00 -3.73
N ASN A 37 -3.96 16.31 -3.51
CA ASN A 37 -2.80 17.21 -3.49
C ASN A 37 -2.65 17.87 -2.11
N ASN A 38 -1.43 17.86 -1.58
CA ASN A 38 -1.15 18.53 -0.30
C ASN A 38 -2.12 18.10 0.82
N THR A 39 -2.51 16.84 0.84
CA THR A 39 -3.28 16.25 1.94
C THR A 39 -2.32 15.56 2.89
N LEU A 40 -2.50 15.71 4.21
CA LEU A 40 -1.70 14.95 5.18
C LEU A 40 -2.01 13.46 5.07
N THR A 41 -3.28 13.12 4.86
CA THR A 41 -3.73 11.79 4.48
C THR A 41 -4.73 11.92 3.35
N GLY A 42 -4.47 11.30 2.21
CA GLY A 42 -5.39 11.33 1.08
C GLY A 42 -6.71 10.67 1.46
N VAL A 43 -6.68 9.40 1.85
CA VAL A 43 -7.83 8.64 2.32
C VAL A 43 -7.51 7.94 3.64
N TYR A 44 -8.28 8.22 4.68
CA TYR A 44 -8.29 7.46 5.93
C TYR A 44 -9.56 6.63 6.02
N THR A 45 -9.42 5.33 6.24
CA THR A 45 -10.55 4.44 6.47
C THR A 45 -10.29 3.59 7.70
N SER A 46 -11.30 3.43 8.56
CA SER A 46 -11.21 2.58 9.75
C SER A 46 -12.44 1.69 9.85
N GLN A 47 -12.22 0.39 9.90
CA GLN A 47 -13.27 -0.64 10.03
C GLN A 47 -14.36 -0.54 8.95
N VAL A 48 -13.96 -0.27 7.71
CA VAL A 48 -14.86 -0.21 6.56
C VAL A 48 -14.55 -1.37 5.61
N ASP A 49 -15.55 -2.15 5.29
CA ASP A 49 -15.43 -3.29 4.39
C ASP A 49 -15.83 -2.93 2.96
N HIS A 50 -15.35 -3.72 1.98
CA HIS A 50 -15.76 -3.64 0.57
C HIS A 50 -15.68 -2.23 -0.04
N PHE A 51 -14.77 -1.38 0.42
CA PHE A 51 -14.52 -0.11 -0.22
C PHE A 51 -13.64 -0.27 -1.46
N SER A 52 -13.74 0.68 -2.39
CA SER A 52 -12.87 0.72 -3.55
C SER A 52 -12.20 2.09 -3.71
N ILE A 53 -10.90 2.08 -4.03
CA ILE A 53 -10.13 3.28 -4.38
C ILE A 53 -9.36 2.92 -5.66
N THR A 54 -9.77 3.53 -6.77
CA THR A 54 -9.24 3.15 -8.08
C THR A 54 -8.84 4.36 -8.92
N ARG A 55 -7.86 4.19 -9.79
CA ARG A 55 -7.43 5.16 -10.83
C ARG A 55 -7.20 6.59 -10.32
N SER A 56 -6.76 6.71 -9.06
CA SER A 56 -6.59 7.99 -8.39
C SER A 56 -5.13 8.36 -8.26
N LEU A 57 -4.85 9.67 -8.19
CA LEU A 57 -3.51 10.22 -8.06
C LEU A 57 -3.31 10.77 -6.65
N PHE A 58 -2.23 10.36 -6.01
CA PHE A 58 -1.86 10.79 -4.68
C PHE A 58 -0.49 11.46 -4.71
N ASN A 59 -0.46 12.79 -4.58
CA ASN A 59 0.77 13.54 -4.35
C ASN A 59 1.04 13.53 -2.85
N VAL A 60 1.84 12.57 -2.42
CA VAL A 60 2.08 12.28 -1.01
C VAL A 60 3.00 13.33 -0.40
N LEU A 61 2.53 13.99 0.65
CA LEU A 61 3.36 14.90 1.43
C LEU A 61 4.27 14.15 2.41
N PRO A 62 5.44 14.74 2.71
CA PRO A 62 6.27 14.21 3.78
C PRO A 62 5.55 14.33 5.13
N SER A 63 5.65 13.30 5.94
CA SER A 63 5.14 13.31 7.29
C SER A 63 5.90 14.37 8.10
N GLY A 64 5.20 15.43 8.47
CA GLY A 64 5.70 16.33 9.52
C GLY A 64 5.71 15.62 10.88
N GLN A 65 6.05 16.34 11.96
CA GLN A 65 6.05 15.79 13.32
C GLN A 65 4.64 15.57 13.91
N ALA A 66 3.62 15.42 13.08
CA ALA A 66 2.25 15.21 13.54
C ALA A 66 2.02 13.72 13.88
N PRO A 67 1.37 13.41 14.99
CA PRO A 67 1.15 12.04 15.47
C PRO A 67 0.07 11.28 14.70
N ASP A 68 -0.34 11.76 13.54
CA ASP A 68 -1.50 11.24 12.84
C ASP A 68 -1.12 10.41 11.60
N HIS A 69 -2.04 9.55 11.23
CA HIS A 69 -2.03 8.63 10.09
C HIS A 69 -1.66 9.34 8.78
N LEU A 70 -0.41 9.28 8.39
CA LEU A 70 0.15 10.06 7.30
C LEU A 70 0.33 9.18 6.05
N GLY A 71 0.10 9.77 4.89
CA GLY A 71 0.35 9.10 3.63
C GLY A 71 -0.77 9.25 2.61
N GLY A 72 -0.64 8.56 1.50
CA GLY A 72 -1.67 8.54 0.46
C GLY A 72 -2.97 7.90 0.95
N ILE A 73 -2.88 6.65 1.41
CA ILE A 73 -4.02 5.91 1.97
C ILE A 73 -3.61 5.30 3.33
N TYR A 74 -4.53 5.34 4.29
CA TYR A 74 -4.40 4.65 5.57
C TYR A 74 -5.62 3.80 5.84
N VAL A 75 -5.44 2.48 5.89
CA VAL A 75 -6.49 1.49 6.20
C VAL A 75 -6.25 0.99 7.61
N ASP A 76 -7.21 1.24 8.51
CA ASP A 76 -7.10 0.97 9.94
C ASP A 76 -8.16 -0.01 10.44
N GLY A 77 -7.74 -0.92 11.30
CA GLY A 77 -8.60 -1.91 11.92
C GLY A 77 -9.12 -2.96 10.93
N ASN A 78 -9.91 -3.89 11.42
CA ASN A 78 -10.46 -4.97 10.61
C ASN A 78 -11.21 -4.43 9.40
N ALA A 79 -10.73 -4.79 8.21
CA ALA A 79 -11.32 -4.40 6.93
C ALA A 79 -11.12 -5.54 5.93
N PHE A 80 -12.18 -5.98 5.27
CA PHE A 80 -12.07 -7.06 4.30
C PHE A 80 -12.73 -6.71 2.97
N GLY A 81 -12.26 -7.38 1.91
CA GLY A 81 -12.80 -7.24 0.58
C GLY A 81 -12.63 -5.85 -0.03
N PHE A 82 -11.64 -5.08 0.41
CA PHE A 82 -11.35 -3.80 -0.21
C PHE A 82 -10.59 -3.98 -1.52
N GLN A 83 -10.71 -2.98 -2.38
CA GLN A 83 -10.10 -2.90 -3.69
C GLN A 83 -9.30 -1.61 -3.78
N ILE A 84 -7.97 -1.71 -3.84
CA ILE A 84 -7.05 -0.57 -4.03
C ILE A 84 -6.23 -0.89 -5.28
N GLU A 85 -6.64 -0.31 -6.41
CA GLU A 85 -6.13 -0.72 -7.71
C GLU A 85 -5.90 0.47 -8.65
N GLU A 86 -4.90 0.34 -9.52
CA GLU A 86 -4.62 1.30 -10.60
C GLU A 86 -4.38 2.73 -10.11
N ASN A 87 -3.97 2.90 -8.84
CA ASN A 87 -3.65 4.22 -8.30
C ASN A 87 -2.17 4.56 -8.54
N HIS A 88 -1.88 5.85 -8.57
CA HIS A 88 -0.52 6.35 -8.65
C HIS A 88 -0.18 7.21 -7.43
N PHE A 89 0.86 6.81 -6.72
CA PHE A 89 1.37 7.49 -5.54
C PHE A 89 2.73 8.08 -5.88
N THR A 90 2.86 9.41 -5.75
CA THR A 90 4.11 10.11 -6.03
C THR A 90 4.56 10.89 -4.82
N GLY A 91 5.78 10.67 -4.38
CA GLY A 91 6.46 11.49 -3.39
C GLY A 91 7.51 12.38 -4.01
N ASN A 92 8.34 12.95 -3.18
CA ASN A 92 9.56 13.64 -3.60
C ASN A 92 10.74 13.23 -2.71
N TYR A 93 10.77 11.95 -2.36
CA TYR A 93 11.87 11.39 -1.60
C TYR A 93 13.20 11.62 -2.31
N ILE A 94 14.13 12.20 -1.57
CA ILE A 94 15.51 12.36 -2.00
C ILE A 94 16.36 11.52 -1.05
N PRO A 95 17.14 10.55 -1.55
CA PRO A 95 18.05 9.79 -0.71
C PRO A 95 18.97 10.71 0.09
N GLY A 96 18.99 10.56 1.40
CA GLY A 96 19.77 11.40 2.29
C GLY A 96 20.02 10.73 3.65
N PRO A 97 20.82 11.36 4.53
CA PRO A 97 21.07 10.80 5.84
C PRO A 97 19.77 10.70 6.65
N PHE A 98 19.61 9.57 7.33
CA PHE A 98 18.46 9.18 8.13
C PHE A 98 17.84 10.32 8.97
N GLY A 99 16.51 10.41 8.99
CA GLY A 99 15.76 11.26 9.91
C GLY A 99 14.92 12.37 9.26
N GLY A 100 14.75 12.37 7.94
CA GLY A 100 13.80 13.24 7.25
C GLY A 100 12.33 12.81 7.46
N PRO A 101 11.40 13.69 7.14
CA PRO A 101 9.99 13.34 7.16
C PRO A 101 9.68 12.26 6.13
N LEU A 102 8.85 11.27 6.50
CA LEU A 102 8.58 10.10 5.68
C LEU A 102 7.44 10.33 4.67
N HIS A 103 7.64 9.95 3.44
CA HIS A 103 6.60 9.85 2.43
C HIS A 103 6.12 8.39 2.39
N ILE A 104 4.87 8.14 2.82
CA ILE A 104 4.30 6.79 2.84
C ILE A 104 3.16 6.72 1.84
N GLY A 105 3.24 5.80 0.89
CA GLY A 105 2.19 5.59 -0.11
C GLY A 105 0.91 5.06 0.52
N ILE A 106 0.96 3.83 1.02
CA ILE A 106 -0.18 3.18 1.68
C ILE A 106 0.25 2.57 3.00
N THR A 107 -0.58 2.73 4.04
CA THR A 107 -0.45 2.01 5.31
C THR A 107 -1.65 1.09 5.52
N PHE A 108 -1.38 -0.18 5.81
CA PHE A 108 -2.34 -1.16 6.30
C PHE A 108 -2.04 -1.44 7.77
N ASN A 109 -2.91 -0.99 8.66
CA ASN A 109 -2.76 -1.20 10.09
C ASN A 109 -3.83 -2.13 10.61
N GLN A 110 -3.44 -3.35 10.96
CA GLN A 110 -4.33 -4.31 11.62
C GLN A 110 -5.61 -4.62 10.80
N THR A 111 -5.50 -4.77 9.47
CA THR A 111 -6.65 -5.06 8.60
C THR A 111 -7.26 -6.44 8.82
N GLY A 112 -6.62 -7.27 9.65
CA GLY A 112 -7.17 -8.55 10.09
C GLY A 112 -6.81 -9.74 9.19
N PRO A 113 -7.36 -10.92 9.51
CA PRO A 113 -7.05 -12.19 8.85
C PRO A 113 -7.90 -12.40 7.60
N PHE A 114 -7.97 -11.43 6.73
CA PHE A 114 -8.81 -11.47 5.54
C PHE A 114 -7.97 -11.53 4.27
N ALA A 115 -8.51 -12.17 3.22
CA ALA A 115 -7.91 -12.22 1.91
C ALA A 115 -8.10 -10.86 1.19
N ASN A 116 -7.26 -9.90 1.56
CA ASN A 116 -7.21 -8.58 0.96
C ASN A 116 -6.13 -8.52 -0.11
N GLU A 117 -6.30 -7.64 -1.10
CA GLU A 117 -5.34 -7.49 -2.18
C GLU A 117 -5.04 -6.02 -2.48
N LEU A 118 -3.75 -5.73 -2.65
CA LEU A 118 -3.23 -4.49 -3.22
C LEU A 118 -2.75 -4.80 -4.63
N TYR A 119 -3.41 -4.25 -5.66
CA TYR A 119 -3.21 -4.70 -7.02
C TYR A 119 -2.95 -3.55 -8.00
N ASN A 120 -1.95 -3.74 -8.87
CA ASN A 120 -1.70 -2.91 -10.05
C ASN A 120 -1.58 -1.40 -9.77
N ASN A 121 -0.94 -1.02 -8.66
CA ASN A 121 -0.67 0.38 -8.35
C ASN A 121 0.77 0.76 -8.74
N THR A 122 1.00 2.05 -8.93
CA THR A 122 2.35 2.62 -9.13
C THR A 122 2.74 3.45 -7.92
N PHE A 123 3.97 3.23 -7.43
CA PHE A 123 4.57 3.94 -6.31
C PHE A 123 5.90 4.55 -6.73
N GLU A 124 6.04 5.85 -6.61
CA GLU A 124 7.19 6.58 -7.15
C GLU A 124 7.77 7.55 -6.14
N GLN A 125 9.09 7.47 -5.92
CA GLN A 125 9.88 8.39 -5.08
C GLN A 125 9.32 8.57 -3.66
N LEU A 126 9.05 7.46 -2.98
CA LEU A 126 8.55 7.40 -1.61
C LEU A 126 9.63 6.85 -0.67
N ASN A 127 9.56 7.19 0.63
CA ASN A 127 10.36 6.48 1.63
C ASN A 127 9.83 5.05 1.82
N ILE A 128 8.50 4.92 1.94
CA ILE A 128 7.85 3.62 2.07
C ILE A 128 6.67 3.60 1.12
N ALA A 129 6.72 2.74 0.13
CA ALA A 129 5.61 2.62 -0.81
C ALA A 129 4.40 1.91 -0.16
N THR A 130 4.63 0.77 0.48
CA THR A 130 3.60 -0.01 1.17
C THR A 130 4.08 -0.37 2.57
N LEU A 131 3.38 0.12 3.58
CA LEU A 131 3.63 -0.18 4.99
C LEU A 131 2.52 -1.07 5.54
N SER A 132 2.84 -2.30 5.91
CA SER A 132 1.94 -3.22 6.59
C SER A 132 2.32 -3.29 8.06
N MET A 133 1.49 -2.73 8.93
CA MET A 133 1.69 -2.70 10.38
C MET A 133 0.78 -3.71 11.07
N ASN A 134 1.31 -4.36 12.10
CA ASN A 134 0.55 -5.26 12.95
C ASN A 134 -0.06 -6.45 12.19
N GLN A 135 -1.27 -6.85 12.51
CA GLN A 135 -1.89 -8.06 12.00
C GLN A 135 -2.66 -7.80 10.69
N ASN A 136 -2.07 -8.21 9.56
CA ASN A 136 -2.74 -8.19 8.26
C ASN A 136 -2.80 -9.61 7.64
N ARG A 137 -2.89 -10.63 8.49
CA ARG A 137 -2.99 -12.04 8.10
C ARG A 137 -3.60 -12.88 9.23
N ASP A 138 -3.96 -14.12 8.90
CA ASP A 138 -4.34 -15.11 9.91
C ASP A 138 -3.10 -15.67 10.66
N GLN A 139 -3.35 -16.45 11.70
CA GLN A 139 -2.30 -17.04 12.52
C GLN A 139 -1.33 -17.92 11.75
N LEU A 140 -1.81 -18.64 10.76
CA LEU A 140 -1.01 -19.55 9.93
C LEU A 140 -0.33 -18.80 8.77
N GLY A 141 -0.74 -17.57 8.48
CA GLY A 141 -0.28 -16.79 7.35
C GLY A 141 -0.82 -17.29 6.00
N THR A 142 -1.83 -18.15 6.02
CA THR A 142 -2.43 -18.69 4.80
C THR A 142 -3.40 -17.71 4.14
N VAL A 143 -4.04 -16.89 4.96
CA VAL A 143 -4.95 -15.83 4.55
C VAL A 143 -4.43 -14.50 5.05
N GLY A 144 -4.45 -13.47 4.23
CA GLY A 144 -3.97 -12.14 4.60
C GLY A 144 -3.82 -11.22 3.39
N LEU A 145 -3.17 -10.09 3.62
CA LEU A 145 -2.88 -9.12 2.59
C LEU A 145 -1.90 -9.69 1.56
N CYS A 146 -2.32 -9.73 0.30
CA CYS A 146 -1.50 -10.03 -0.86
C CYS A 146 -1.18 -8.74 -1.64
N ILE A 147 0.07 -8.60 -2.07
CA ILE A 147 0.56 -7.43 -2.79
C ILE A 147 1.02 -7.89 -4.17
N LYS A 148 0.27 -7.52 -5.23
CA LYS A 148 0.45 -8.08 -6.56
C LYS A 148 0.46 -7.03 -7.67
N CYS A 149 1.27 -7.30 -8.69
CA CYS A 149 1.33 -6.52 -9.93
C CYS A 149 1.61 -5.03 -9.76
N ASN A 150 2.15 -4.62 -8.62
CA ASN A 150 2.47 -3.21 -8.40
C ASN A 150 3.82 -2.85 -9.03
N ASN A 151 3.94 -1.59 -9.42
CA ASN A 151 5.16 -1.02 -9.99
C ASN A 151 5.77 -0.04 -9.00
N TYR A 152 7.00 -0.32 -8.57
CA TYR A 152 7.76 0.47 -7.62
C TYR A 152 8.92 1.15 -8.32
N VAL A 153 9.07 2.46 -8.15
CA VAL A 153 10.06 3.26 -8.88
C VAL A 153 10.79 4.21 -7.93
N GLY A 154 12.05 3.94 -7.65
CA GLY A 154 12.91 4.83 -6.89
C GLY A 154 12.48 5.08 -5.45
N ASN A 155 11.83 4.12 -4.82
CA ASN A 155 11.47 4.18 -3.42
C ASN A 155 12.64 3.76 -2.53
N GLU A 156 12.63 4.15 -1.26
CA GLU A 156 13.59 3.67 -0.26
C GLU A 156 13.27 2.24 0.16
N TYR A 157 11.98 1.98 0.44
CA TYR A 157 11.43 0.65 0.69
C TYR A 157 10.15 0.47 -0.11
N ASP A 158 10.04 -0.62 -0.84
CA ASP A 158 8.84 -0.92 -1.62
C ASP A 158 7.77 -1.57 -0.75
N ILE A 159 8.16 -2.55 0.05
CA ILE A 159 7.26 -3.24 0.98
C ILE A 159 7.90 -3.30 2.36
N VAL A 160 7.23 -2.75 3.35
CA VAL A 160 7.61 -2.87 4.76
C VAL A 160 6.53 -3.65 5.49
N ALA A 161 6.89 -4.79 6.07
CA ALA A 161 6.05 -5.54 6.98
C ALA A 161 6.61 -5.40 8.40
N ALA A 162 5.99 -4.57 9.22
CA ALA A 162 6.39 -4.25 10.56
C ALA A 162 5.28 -4.56 11.58
N TYR A 163 5.64 -4.68 12.83
CA TYR A 163 4.67 -4.68 13.92
C TYR A 163 5.20 -3.82 15.06
N ASP A 164 4.32 -3.01 15.60
CA ASP A 164 4.67 -2.00 16.59
C ASP A 164 4.60 -2.54 18.04
N ASP A 165 4.01 -3.72 18.25
CA ASP A 165 3.83 -4.27 19.60
C ASP A 165 4.00 -5.79 19.63
N GLN A 166 4.68 -6.27 20.67
CA GLN A 166 4.79 -7.70 21.00
C GLN A 166 3.42 -8.35 21.28
N GLN A 167 2.35 -7.58 21.34
CA GLN A 167 0.99 -8.05 21.54
C GLN A 167 0.45 -8.85 20.35
N TYR A 168 0.99 -8.63 19.14
CA TYR A 168 0.54 -9.31 17.94
C TYR A 168 1.54 -10.39 17.51
N ALA A 169 1.38 -11.59 18.07
CA ALA A 169 2.22 -12.74 17.75
C ALA A 169 2.22 -13.11 16.23
N TRP A 170 1.34 -12.50 15.43
CA TRP A 170 1.14 -12.82 14.01
C TRP A 170 1.15 -11.58 13.12
N GLY A 171 2.04 -10.66 13.38
CA GLY A 171 2.25 -9.49 12.53
C GLY A 171 2.67 -9.86 11.10
N GLY A 172 2.42 -8.96 10.16
CA GLY A 172 2.83 -9.07 8.77
C GLY A 172 1.70 -9.32 7.79
N ILE A 173 2.07 -9.72 6.58
CA ILE A 173 1.20 -9.97 5.42
C ILE A 173 1.05 -11.48 5.16
N ALA A 174 0.23 -11.89 4.20
CA ALA A 174 0.10 -13.30 3.81
C ALA A 174 1.47 -13.92 3.54
N THR A 175 1.69 -15.15 4.04
CA THR A 175 2.98 -15.83 3.92
C THR A 175 3.36 -16.08 2.47
N HIS A 176 2.38 -16.37 1.63
CA HIS A 176 2.61 -16.58 0.20
C HIS A 176 2.17 -15.34 -0.58
N GLN A 177 3.15 -14.67 -1.20
CA GLN A 177 2.93 -13.59 -2.15
C GLN A 177 3.02 -14.20 -3.56
N GLY A 178 1.88 -14.49 -4.16
CA GLY A 178 1.79 -15.31 -5.37
C GLY A 178 1.78 -16.82 -5.05
N SER A 179 1.99 -17.64 -6.08
CA SER A 179 1.98 -19.10 -6.01
C SER A 179 2.99 -19.69 -7.00
N ALA A 180 3.55 -20.87 -6.72
CA ALA A 180 4.39 -21.62 -7.64
C ALA A 180 3.59 -22.40 -8.70
N ALA A 181 2.27 -22.32 -8.71
CA ALA A 181 1.43 -23.01 -9.68
C ALA A 181 1.63 -22.42 -11.10
N ALA A 182 1.52 -23.25 -12.13
CA ALA A 182 1.65 -22.83 -13.53
C ALA A 182 0.40 -22.11 -14.08
N SER A 183 -0.23 -21.26 -13.26
CA SER A 183 -1.37 -20.43 -13.64
C SER A 183 -0.89 -19.00 -13.96
N PRO A 184 -1.48 -18.29 -14.93
CA PRO A 184 -1.13 -16.91 -15.21
C PRO A 184 -1.32 -15.96 -14.01
N ASP A 185 -2.16 -16.33 -13.04
CA ASP A 185 -2.39 -15.55 -11.81
C ASP A 185 -1.44 -15.96 -10.66
N ALA A 186 -0.52 -16.87 -10.93
CA ALA A 186 0.30 -17.50 -9.90
C ALA A 186 1.38 -16.58 -9.31
N PRO A 187 2.16 -15.80 -10.09
CA PRO A 187 3.21 -14.97 -9.52
C PRO A 187 2.64 -13.72 -8.85
N SER A 188 3.43 -13.16 -7.98
CA SER A 188 3.11 -11.86 -7.37
C SER A 188 3.18 -10.70 -8.38
N GLY A 189 4.10 -10.79 -9.36
CA GLY A 189 4.16 -9.87 -10.50
C GLY A 189 4.56 -8.42 -10.17
N ASN A 190 5.04 -8.13 -8.94
CA ASN A 190 5.51 -6.80 -8.61
C ASN A 190 6.86 -6.51 -9.30
N ARG A 191 7.06 -5.26 -9.71
CA ARG A 191 8.33 -4.74 -10.22
C ARG A 191 8.94 -3.83 -9.17
N PHE A 192 10.09 -4.20 -8.63
CA PHE A 192 10.72 -3.51 -7.52
C PHE A 192 11.66 -2.38 -7.94
N SER A 193 11.85 -1.41 -7.03
CA SER A 193 12.69 -0.22 -7.25
C SER A 193 14.16 -0.57 -7.44
N TRP A 194 14.69 -1.57 -6.76
CA TRP A 194 16.08 -2.01 -6.87
C TRP A 194 16.47 -2.40 -8.29
N ALA A 195 15.58 -3.03 -9.03
CA ALA A 195 15.82 -3.41 -10.41
C ALA A 195 16.17 -2.20 -11.32
N ASN A 196 15.75 -1.00 -10.90
CA ASN A 196 15.96 0.23 -11.64
C ASN A 196 17.17 1.05 -11.13
N ASN A 197 17.70 0.77 -9.93
CA ASN A 197 18.85 1.48 -9.37
C ASN A 197 19.64 0.63 -8.35
N PRO A 198 20.56 -0.23 -8.81
CA PRO A 198 21.32 -1.14 -7.95
C PRO A 198 22.32 -0.45 -6.99
N ASN A 199 22.45 0.87 -7.06
CA ASN A 199 23.34 1.62 -6.16
C ASN A 199 22.62 2.17 -4.92
N THR A 200 21.34 1.89 -4.72
CA THR A 200 20.63 2.28 -3.51
C THR A 200 20.92 1.26 -2.39
N PRO A 201 21.25 1.71 -1.17
CA PRO A 201 21.58 0.81 -0.05
C PRO A 201 20.36 0.18 0.63
N TYR A 202 19.18 0.29 0.04
CA TYR A 202 17.89 -0.03 0.65
C TYR A 202 17.33 -1.35 0.14
N SER A 203 16.39 -1.92 0.87
CA SER A 203 15.78 -3.21 0.54
C SER A 203 14.42 -3.02 -0.10
N ASP A 204 14.14 -3.74 -1.17
CA ASP A 204 12.79 -3.78 -1.76
C ASP A 204 11.77 -4.30 -0.74
N ILE A 205 12.13 -5.31 0.04
CA ILE A 205 11.28 -5.87 1.10
C ILE A 205 12.00 -5.80 2.44
N TYR A 206 11.45 -5.04 3.39
CA TYR A 206 11.86 -5.02 4.78
C TYR A 206 10.83 -5.74 5.64
N ASN A 207 11.19 -6.86 6.23
CA ASN A 207 10.26 -7.72 6.94
C ASN A 207 10.70 -7.96 8.39
N GLN A 208 9.94 -7.43 9.33
CA GLN A 208 10.05 -7.72 10.77
C GLN A 208 9.01 -8.75 11.26
N GLY A 209 8.04 -9.07 10.40
CA GLY A 209 6.94 -9.96 10.69
C GLY A 209 7.28 -11.43 10.48
N GLY A 210 6.27 -12.20 10.16
CA GLY A 210 6.43 -13.60 9.89
C GLY A 210 7.07 -13.90 8.54
N ARG A 211 7.28 -15.19 8.29
CA ARG A 211 7.87 -15.66 7.04
C ARG A 211 7.06 -15.23 5.83
N ILE A 212 7.74 -14.75 4.78
CA ILE A 212 7.17 -14.41 3.48
C ILE A 212 7.87 -15.29 2.42
N PHE A 213 7.09 -15.95 1.58
CA PHE A 213 7.53 -16.60 0.34
C PHE A 213 7.03 -15.76 -0.82
N TYR A 214 7.97 -15.21 -1.58
CA TYR A 214 7.65 -14.38 -2.73
C TYR A 214 7.86 -15.18 -4.01
N TYR A 215 6.84 -15.27 -4.86
CA TYR A 215 6.89 -15.98 -6.14
C TYR A 215 6.91 -14.98 -7.28
N TYR A 216 7.88 -15.09 -8.18
CA TYR A 216 8.06 -14.23 -9.35
C TYR A 216 8.18 -15.02 -10.63
N HIS A 217 7.94 -14.39 -11.77
CA HIS A 217 8.16 -14.99 -13.07
C HIS A 217 9.64 -14.94 -13.46
N ALA A 218 10.25 -16.08 -13.62
CA ALA A 218 11.67 -16.18 -13.98
C ALA A 218 12.01 -15.66 -15.39
N VAL A 219 11.01 -15.50 -16.26
CA VAL A 219 11.22 -15.13 -17.68
C VAL A 219 11.10 -13.61 -17.90
N GLU A 220 10.32 -12.91 -17.10
CA GLU A 220 10.07 -11.47 -17.25
C GLU A 220 10.91 -10.61 -16.30
N ASP A 221 11.40 -11.20 -15.23
CA ASP A 221 12.15 -10.52 -14.17
C ASP A 221 13.64 -10.85 -14.17
N GLN A 222 14.26 -11.01 -15.32
CA GLN A 222 15.74 -11.10 -15.39
C GLN A 222 16.45 -9.84 -14.89
N THR A 223 15.71 -8.87 -14.42
CA THR A 223 16.21 -7.65 -13.77
C THR A 223 16.11 -7.69 -12.25
N LEU A 224 15.59 -8.75 -11.67
CA LEU A 224 15.63 -9.00 -10.22
C LEU A 224 16.90 -9.77 -9.91
N SER A 225 17.95 -9.06 -9.62
CA SER A 225 19.22 -9.61 -9.10
C SER A 225 19.40 -9.22 -7.63
#